data_3f8df45d6bfca37e2fde80d2ac04077f
#
_entry.id   3f8df45d6bfca37e2fde80d2ac04077f
#
_cell.length_a   1.000
_cell.length_b   1.000
_cell.length_c   1.000
_cell.angle_alpha   90.00
_cell.angle_beta   90.00
_cell.angle_gamma   90.00
#
_symmetry.space_group_name_H-M   'P 1'
#
loop_
_entity.id
_entity.type
_entity.pdbx_description
1 polymer ?
#
loop_
_entity_poly.entity_id
_entity_poly.type
_entity_poly.pdbx_seq_one_letter_code
_entity_poly.pdbx_strand_id
1 'polypeptide(L)'
;MRRVMGIVMVLALLAASVMPAAAQQKATLDKISETGTLTIGTRTGSPPFAYVNPRNEWVGFSIDLVEELVKPALEKKLGKPIKVEKKESTPPTRIPLLSSGAVDLIAGTMTDTRTRRDSVDFSITFFVTGAQFLVKKGSPVKGIKSIDGKRIAAQQGSTNARIIREKAPKAVLREFPDQPAAFQALVQGQVDAYTNDGIQLAGLKAKAPNPAQWEIVGDFFSYEPYGMAMRKGDADFRNIVNGGLMDGIESGKFFEIYEKWFGAKGELPYPMASQVRSFMLLQVVPK
;
A
#
# COMPACT_ATOMS: atom_id res chain seq x y z
N MET A 1 39.02 -69.89 36.97
CA MET A 1 39.60 -68.60 36.72
C MET A 1 39.71 -68.40 35.21
N ARG A 2 38.80 -67.73 34.58
CA ARG A 2 38.97 -67.20 33.19
C ARG A 2 38.09 -65.95 33.13
N ARG A 3 38.72 -64.80 32.99
CA ARG A 3 38.11 -63.50 32.78
C ARG A 3 37.62 -63.43 31.32
N VAL A 4 36.32 -63.22 31.13
CA VAL A 4 35.79 -62.86 29.80
C VAL A 4 35.52 -61.36 29.85
N MET A 5 36.31 -60.64 29.10
CA MET A 5 36.24 -59.19 28.90
C MET A 5 35.25 -58.92 27.78
N GLY A 6 34.07 -58.45 28.12
CA GLY A 6 33.05 -58.08 27.15
C GLY A 6 33.33 -56.68 26.59
N ILE A 7 33.50 -56.63 25.27
CA ILE A 7 33.63 -55.40 24.51
C ILE A 7 32.23 -54.82 24.33
N VAL A 8 31.95 -53.70 24.99
CA VAL A 8 30.72 -52.91 24.75
C VAL A 8 30.99 -52.02 23.57
N MET A 9 30.42 -52.37 22.43
CA MET A 9 30.45 -51.55 21.19
C MET A 9 29.40 -50.45 21.30
N VAL A 10 29.82 -49.20 21.60
CA VAL A 10 28.95 -48.05 21.59
C VAL A 10 28.72 -47.61 20.15
N LEU A 11 27.59 -47.98 19.60
CA LEU A 11 27.09 -47.38 18.32
C LEU A 11 26.57 -45.96 18.62
N ALA A 12 27.37 -44.95 18.37
CA ALA A 12 26.90 -43.56 18.30
C ALA A 12 26.11 -43.39 17.01
N LEU A 13 24.77 -43.43 17.11
CA LEU A 13 23.88 -42.96 16.04
C LEU A 13 24.06 -41.44 15.89
N LEU A 14 24.79 -41.03 14.87
CA LEU A 14 24.73 -39.66 14.31
C LEU A 14 23.34 -39.45 13.70
N ALA A 15 22.40 -38.98 14.48
CA ALA A 15 21.16 -38.39 13.98
C ALA A 15 21.54 -37.07 13.29
N ALA A 16 21.85 -37.13 12.00
CA ALA A 16 21.95 -35.94 11.16
C ALA A 16 20.55 -35.30 11.15
N SER A 17 20.38 -34.25 11.96
CA SER A 17 19.21 -33.39 11.92
C SER A 17 19.18 -32.74 10.54
N VAL A 18 18.43 -33.32 9.62
CA VAL A 18 18.06 -32.66 8.36
C VAL A 18 17.13 -31.53 8.76
N MET A 19 17.71 -30.36 9.09
CA MET A 19 16.90 -29.13 9.12
C MET A 19 16.28 -28.99 7.74
N PRO A 20 14.97 -28.87 7.61
CA PRO A 20 14.38 -28.55 6.33
C PRO A 20 15.04 -27.24 5.88
N ALA A 21 15.80 -27.27 4.81
CA ALA A 21 16.27 -26.06 4.15
C ALA A 21 15.00 -25.26 3.85
N ALA A 22 14.80 -24.15 4.58
CA ALA A 22 13.77 -23.21 4.22
C ALA A 22 13.99 -22.90 2.74
N ALA A 23 13.10 -23.36 1.89
CA ALA A 23 13.22 -23.19 0.45
C ALA A 23 13.43 -21.69 0.21
N GLN A 24 14.64 -21.31 -0.19
CA GLN A 24 14.99 -19.92 -0.40
C GLN A 24 14.03 -19.37 -1.45
N GLN A 25 13.18 -18.45 -1.02
CA GLN A 25 12.15 -17.91 -1.90
C GLN A 25 12.83 -17.29 -3.11
N LYS A 26 12.42 -17.73 -4.30
CA LYS A 26 12.99 -17.29 -5.57
C LYS A 26 12.97 -15.77 -5.69
N ALA A 27 14.01 -15.18 -6.26
CA ALA A 27 14.04 -13.74 -6.55
C ALA A 27 12.84 -13.34 -7.42
N THR A 28 12.28 -12.15 -7.20
CA THR A 28 11.05 -11.73 -7.91
C THR A 28 11.25 -11.69 -9.41
N LEU A 29 12.43 -11.22 -9.87
CA LEU A 29 12.74 -11.16 -11.30
C LEU A 29 12.81 -12.55 -11.95
N ASP A 30 13.37 -13.55 -11.27
CA ASP A 30 13.41 -14.92 -11.78
C ASP A 30 12.00 -15.49 -11.91
N LYS A 31 11.15 -15.29 -10.89
CA LYS A 31 9.74 -15.69 -10.94
C LYS A 31 9.03 -15.03 -12.12
N ILE A 32 9.14 -13.70 -12.27
CA ILE A 32 8.49 -12.97 -13.37
C ILE A 32 9.07 -13.43 -14.72
N SER A 33 10.39 -13.65 -14.77
CA SER A 33 11.05 -14.16 -15.97
C SER A 33 10.54 -15.52 -16.40
N GLU A 34 10.21 -16.41 -15.48
CA GLU A 34 9.68 -17.75 -15.81
C GLU A 34 8.19 -17.72 -16.16
N THR A 35 7.41 -17.00 -15.36
CA THR A 35 5.96 -17.02 -15.50
C THR A 35 5.41 -16.02 -16.52
N GLY A 36 6.20 -15.01 -16.90
CA GLY A 36 5.72 -13.89 -17.71
C GLY A 36 4.71 -13.01 -16.99
N THR A 37 4.61 -13.10 -15.65
CA THR A 37 3.54 -12.46 -14.88
C THR A 37 4.08 -11.67 -13.69
N LEU A 38 3.70 -10.41 -13.60
CA LEU A 38 3.82 -9.56 -12.40
C LEU A 38 2.48 -9.60 -11.65
N THR A 39 2.46 -10.17 -10.45
CA THR A 39 1.25 -10.17 -9.62
C THR A 39 1.28 -8.98 -8.66
N ILE A 40 0.34 -8.04 -8.78
CA ILE A 40 0.24 -6.90 -7.87
C ILE A 40 -0.87 -7.09 -6.83
N GLY A 41 -0.56 -6.77 -5.57
CA GLY A 41 -1.55 -6.60 -4.52
C GLY A 41 -2.09 -5.17 -4.57
N THR A 42 -3.39 -5.00 -4.75
CA THR A 42 -3.99 -3.68 -4.86
C THR A 42 -5.37 -3.62 -4.20
N ARG A 43 -6.06 -2.47 -4.24
CA ARG A 43 -7.31 -2.21 -3.52
C ARG A 43 -8.51 -2.36 -4.45
N THR A 44 -9.63 -2.84 -3.88
CA THR A 44 -10.93 -2.91 -4.59
C THR A 44 -11.82 -1.69 -4.33
N GLY A 45 -11.53 -0.89 -3.31
CA GLY A 45 -12.40 0.19 -2.87
C GLY A 45 -11.68 1.46 -2.41
N SER A 46 -10.59 1.88 -3.08
CA SER A 46 -9.83 3.10 -2.75
C SER A 46 -9.70 4.05 -3.96
N PRO A 47 -10.82 4.61 -4.46
CA PRO A 47 -10.76 5.59 -5.54
C PRO A 47 -10.02 6.86 -5.07
N PRO A 48 -9.26 7.53 -5.96
CA PRO A 48 -9.00 7.18 -7.35
C PRO A 48 -7.72 6.36 -7.55
N PHE A 49 -7.12 5.78 -6.49
CA PHE A 49 -5.82 5.08 -6.56
C PHE A 49 -5.94 3.65 -7.11
N ALA A 50 -6.86 2.86 -6.54
CA ALA A 50 -7.14 1.51 -6.99
C ALA A 50 -8.53 1.09 -6.53
N TYR A 51 -9.39 0.70 -7.45
CA TYR A 51 -10.75 0.26 -7.16
C TYR A 51 -11.30 -0.55 -8.34
N VAL A 52 -12.40 -1.26 -8.08
CA VAL A 52 -13.17 -1.94 -9.13
C VAL A 52 -14.28 -0.99 -9.57
N ASN A 53 -14.31 -0.67 -10.87
CA ASN A 53 -15.32 0.23 -11.44
C ASN A 53 -16.64 -0.53 -11.69
N PRO A 54 -17.75 0.16 -12.07
CA PRO A 54 -19.04 -0.49 -12.35
C PRO A 54 -19.01 -1.51 -13.50
N ARG A 55 -17.98 -1.51 -14.35
CA ARG A 55 -17.76 -2.52 -15.39
C ARG A 55 -16.95 -3.72 -14.91
N ASN A 56 -16.73 -3.82 -13.59
CA ASN A 56 -15.92 -4.88 -12.96
C ASN A 56 -14.44 -4.87 -13.41
N GLU A 57 -13.92 -3.69 -13.76
CA GLU A 57 -12.52 -3.51 -14.15
C GLU A 57 -11.72 -2.90 -13.01
N TRP A 58 -10.50 -3.40 -12.80
CA TRP A 58 -9.53 -2.81 -11.89
C TRP A 58 -8.92 -1.56 -12.52
N VAL A 59 -9.17 -0.41 -11.93
CA VAL A 59 -8.71 0.89 -12.42
C VAL A 59 -8.13 1.73 -11.27
N GLY A 60 -7.34 2.75 -11.61
CA GLY A 60 -6.83 3.70 -10.62
C GLY A 60 -5.41 4.16 -10.92
N PHE A 61 -5.05 5.30 -10.32
CA PHE A 61 -3.75 5.94 -10.48
C PHE A 61 -2.58 5.00 -10.20
N SER A 62 -2.62 4.24 -9.09
CA SER A 62 -1.54 3.31 -8.74
C SER A 62 -1.44 2.14 -9.72
N ILE A 63 -2.55 1.73 -10.32
CA ILE A 63 -2.58 0.67 -11.33
C ILE A 63 -1.97 1.18 -12.64
N ASP A 64 -2.33 2.39 -13.05
CA ASP A 64 -1.77 3.01 -14.27
C ASP A 64 -0.25 3.23 -14.14
N LEU A 65 0.24 3.63 -12.95
CA LEU A 65 1.69 3.72 -12.71
C LEU A 65 2.40 2.38 -12.93
N VAL A 66 1.77 1.27 -12.54
CA VAL A 66 2.36 -0.07 -12.80
C VAL A 66 2.27 -0.42 -14.28
N GLU A 67 1.12 -0.26 -14.90
CA GLU A 67 0.91 -0.67 -16.30
C GLU A 67 1.74 0.20 -17.28
N GLU A 68 1.86 1.50 -17.02
CA GLU A 68 2.47 2.45 -17.95
C GLU A 68 3.93 2.79 -17.65
N LEU A 69 4.44 2.52 -16.41
CA LEU A 69 5.82 2.84 -16.03
C LEU A 69 6.62 1.61 -15.57
N VAL A 70 6.08 0.83 -14.62
CA VAL A 70 6.82 -0.31 -14.04
C VAL A 70 6.88 -1.49 -15.01
N LYS A 71 5.75 -1.84 -15.63
CA LYS A 71 5.68 -2.94 -16.59
C LYS A 71 6.62 -2.75 -17.79
N PRO A 72 6.66 -1.59 -18.48
CA PRO A 72 7.60 -1.37 -19.57
C PRO A 72 9.08 -1.49 -19.13
N ALA A 73 9.41 -1.03 -17.92
CA ALA A 73 10.76 -1.17 -17.37
C ALA A 73 11.13 -2.66 -17.16
N LEU A 74 10.20 -3.48 -16.67
CA LEU A 74 10.37 -4.93 -16.53
C LEU A 74 10.48 -5.62 -17.88
N GLU A 75 9.64 -5.28 -18.85
CA GLU A 75 9.66 -5.83 -20.20
C GLU A 75 11.00 -5.54 -20.90
N LYS A 76 11.51 -4.31 -20.77
CA LYS A 76 12.83 -3.92 -21.26
C LYS A 76 13.95 -4.74 -20.61
N LYS A 77 13.89 -4.92 -19.28
CA LYS A 77 14.90 -5.68 -18.52
C LYS A 77 14.91 -7.16 -18.88
N LEU A 78 13.72 -7.76 -19.05
CA LEU A 78 13.57 -9.20 -19.26
C LEU A 78 13.52 -9.60 -20.74
N GLY A 79 13.42 -8.61 -21.66
CA GLY A 79 13.39 -8.86 -23.11
C GLY A 79 12.13 -9.55 -23.62
N LYS A 80 11.01 -9.48 -22.86
CA LYS A 80 9.75 -10.14 -23.19
C LYS A 80 8.51 -9.44 -22.62
N PRO A 81 7.32 -9.62 -23.21
CA PRO A 81 6.09 -9.07 -22.69
C PRO A 81 5.73 -9.65 -21.31
N ILE A 82 5.16 -8.80 -20.44
CA ILE A 82 4.75 -9.15 -19.08
C ILE A 82 3.25 -8.88 -18.91
N LYS A 83 2.53 -9.88 -18.37
CA LYS A 83 1.14 -9.73 -17.93
C LYS A 83 1.13 -9.17 -16.51
N VAL A 84 0.24 -8.21 -16.22
CA VAL A 84 -0.03 -7.74 -14.86
C VAL A 84 -1.30 -8.40 -14.34
N GLU A 85 -1.18 -9.19 -13.28
CA GLU A 85 -2.32 -9.75 -12.56
C GLU A 85 -2.58 -8.96 -11.29
N LYS A 86 -3.86 -8.70 -10.99
CA LYS A 86 -4.31 -7.94 -9.84
C LYS A 86 -4.90 -8.88 -8.80
N LYS A 87 -4.49 -8.72 -7.53
CA LYS A 87 -5.01 -9.46 -6.38
C LYS A 87 -5.43 -8.47 -5.30
N GLU A 88 -6.56 -8.71 -4.67
CA GLU A 88 -6.99 -7.84 -3.58
C GLU A 88 -6.01 -7.86 -2.41
N SER A 89 -5.71 -6.68 -1.88
CA SER A 89 -4.94 -6.51 -0.66
C SER A 89 -5.53 -5.41 0.21
N THR A 90 -5.57 -5.66 1.52
CA THR A 90 -6.04 -4.72 2.54
C THR A 90 -4.85 -4.32 3.44
N PRO A 91 -4.96 -3.27 4.26
CA PRO A 91 -3.85 -2.89 5.13
C PRO A 91 -3.31 -4.06 6.01
N PRO A 92 -4.12 -4.96 6.59
CA PRO A 92 -3.58 -6.10 7.34
C PRO A 92 -2.99 -7.22 6.47
N THR A 93 -3.43 -7.39 5.22
CA THR A 93 -3.02 -8.55 4.39
C THR A 93 -1.83 -8.29 3.48
N ARG A 94 -1.54 -7.03 3.11
CA ARG A 94 -0.54 -6.68 2.10
C ARG A 94 0.89 -7.12 2.41
N ILE A 95 1.35 -6.99 3.67
CA ILE A 95 2.68 -7.46 4.07
C ILE A 95 2.74 -8.99 4.07
N PRO A 96 1.80 -9.74 4.68
CA PRO A 96 1.73 -11.19 4.53
C PRO A 96 1.71 -11.69 3.07
N LEU A 97 0.97 -11.04 2.18
CA LEU A 97 0.92 -11.40 0.76
C LEU A 97 2.29 -11.24 0.06
N LEU A 98 3.05 -10.18 0.39
CA LEU A 98 4.42 -10.00 -0.10
C LEU A 98 5.35 -11.06 0.48
N SER A 99 5.31 -11.26 1.80
CA SER A 99 6.21 -12.20 2.49
C SER A 99 6.00 -13.65 2.04
N SER A 100 4.78 -14.03 1.68
CA SER A 100 4.49 -15.36 1.15
C SER A 100 4.79 -15.50 -0.36
N GLY A 101 5.11 -14.42 -1.06
CA GLY A 101 5.25 -14.42 -2.53
C GLY A 101 3.95 -14.57 -3.30
N ALA A 102 2.80 -14.44 -2.62
CA ALA A 102 1.49 -14.46 -3.26
C ALA A 102 1.23 -13.24 -4.14
N VAL A 103 1.95 -12.15 -3.88
CA VAL A 103 2.08 -10.98 -4.76
C VAL A 103 3.55 -10.54 -4.81
N ASP A 104 3.92 -9.87 -5.87
CA ASP A 104 5.28 -9.39 -6.11
C ASP A 104 5.47 -7.94 -5.70
N LEU A 105 4.41 -7.14 -5.84
CA LEU A 105 4.40 -5.70 -5.60
C LEU A 105 3.07 -5.30 -4.97
N ILE A 106 3.09 -4.42 -3.97
CA ILE A 106 1.88 -3.74 -3.51
C ILE A 106 1.80 -2.40 -4.24
N ALA A 107 0.77 -2.24 -5.06
CA ALA A 107 0.47 -1.02 -5.80
C ALA A 107 -0.90 -0.47 -5.36
N GLY A 108 -0.88 0.52 -4.49
CA GLY A 108 -2.08 1.10 -3.90
C GLY A 108 -1.73 2.27 -3.00
N THR A 109 -2.44 2.43 -1.89
CA THR A 109 -2.26 3.51 -0.92
C THR A 109 -1.47 3.02 0.30
N MET A 110 -0.22 2.63 0.10
CA MET A 110 0.62 2.17 1.20
C MET A 110 1.62 3.23 1.63
N THR A 111 1.40 3.79 2.80
CA THR A 111 2.35 4.72 3.43
C THR A 111 3.67 4.02 3.71
N ASP A 112 4.74 4.58 3.24
CA ASP A 112 6.10 4.19 3.59
C ASP A 112 6.41 4.67 5.01
N THR A 113 6.60 3.74 5.94
CA THR A 113 6.95 4.04 7.33
C THR A 113 8.18 3.25 7.75
N ARG A 114 8.94 3.81 8.72
CA ARG A 114 10.12 3.12 9.28
C ARG A 114 9.76 1.71 9.76
N THR A 115 8.68 1.55 10.51
CA THR A 115 8.23 0.24 11.01
C THR A 115 7.90 -0.75 9.88
N ARG A 116 7.27 -0.30 8.78
CA ARG A 116 6.99 -1.18 7.63
C ARG A 116 8.27 -1.57 6.89
N ARG A 117 9.25 -0.65 6.84
CA ARG A 117 10.57 -0.94 6.25
C ARG A 117 11.36 -2.01 6.98
N ASP A 118 10.99 -2.40 8.21
CA ASP A 118 11.57 -3.56 8.88
C ASP A 118 11.21 -4.86 8.16
N SER A 119 10.02 -4.94 7.55
CA SER A 119 9.48 -6.15 6.91
C SER A 119 9.45 -6.12 5.38
N VAL A 120 9.42 -4.94 4.76
CA VAL A 120 9.33 -4.76 3.30
C VAL A 120 10.24 -3.62 2.84
N ASP A 121 10.57 -3.60 1.56
CA ASP A 121 11.18 -2.44 0.91
C ASP A 121 10.13 -1.60 0.17
N PHE A 122 10.44 -0.35 -0.05
CA PHE A 122 9.58 0.60 -0.76
C PHE A 122 10.28 1.19 -1.99
N SER A 123 9.48 1.53 -2.98
CA SER A 123 9.90 2.37 -4.10
C SER A 123 10.16 3.82 -3.64
N ILE A 124 10.61 4.66 -4.56
CA ILE A 124 10.50 6.11 -4.41
C ILE A 124 9.03 6.49 -4.14
N THR A 125 8.82 7.63 -3.49
CA THR A 125 7.47 8.13 -3.18
C THR A 125 6.78 8.58 -4.46
N PHE A 126 5.55 8.10 -4.70
CA PHE A 126 4.77 8.50 -5.87
C PHE A 126 3.56 9.39 -5.53
N PHE A 127 3.23 9.55 -4.25
CA PHE A 127 2.17 10.44 -3.77
C PHE A 127 2.44 10.88 -2.33
N VAL A 128 1.96 12.06 -1.96
CA VAL A 128 2.06 12.59 -0.60
C VAL A 128 0.71 13.13 -0.16
N THR A 129 0.30 12.76 1.04
CA THR A 129 -0.95 13.20 1.66
C THR A 129 -0.80 13.23 3.18
N GLY A 130 -1.89 13.43 3.90
CA GLY A 130 -1.97 13.37 5.36
C GLY A 130 -3.33 12.91 5.82
N ALA A 131 -3.43 12.45 7.06
CA ALA A 131 -4.67 11.99 7.67
C ALA A 131 -5.59 13.17 8.01
N GLN A 132 -6.89 12.98 7.76
CA GLN A 132 -7.99 13.90 8.11
C GLN A 132 -9.21 13.10 8.58
N PHE A 133 -10.32 13.77 8.77
CA PHE A 133 -11.60 13.15 9.12
C PHE A 133 -12.68 13.44 8.08
N LEU A 134 -13.44 12.43 7.70
CA LEU A 134 -14.71 12.54 7.01
C LEU A 134 -15.82 12.49 8.03
N VAL A 135 -16.72 13.47 7.98
CA VAL A 135 -17.83 13.62 8.91
C VAL A 135 -19.10 13.98 8.16
N LYS A 136 -20.24 13.76 8.79
CA LYS A 136 -21.50 14.33 8.31
C LYS A 136 -21.47 15.85 8.50
N LYS A 137 -22.00 16.58 7.53
CA LYS A 137 -22.09 18.05 7.58
C LYS A 137 -22.73 18.53 8.88
N GLY A 138 -22.13 19.54 9.52
CA GLY A 138 -22.56 20.03 10.82
C GLY A 138 -22.07 19.22 12.02
N SER A 139 -21.20 18.21 11.83
CA SER A 139 -20.59 17.47 12.93
C SER A 139 -19.80 18.37 13.89
N PRO A 140 -19.79 18.08 15.20
CA PRO A 140 -18.92 18.75 16.17
C PRO A 140 -17.44 18.40 16.01
N VAL A 141 -17.11 17.32 15.30
CA VAL A 141 -15.73 16.95 15.00
C VAL A 141 -15.16 17.93 13.98
N LYS A 142 -14.06 18.60 14.35
CA LYS A 142 -13.37 19.62 13.54
C LYS A 142 -11.89 19.29 13.28
N GLY A 143 -11.39 18.18 13.81
CA GLY A 143 -10.02 17.74 13.71
C GLY A 143 -9.61 16.91 14.92
N ILE A 144 -8.34 16.49 14.99
CA ILE A 144 -7.84 15.55 15.99
C ILE A 144 -8.01 16.02 17.44
N LYS A 145 -8.07 17.33 17.67
CA LYS A 145 -8.24 17.90 19.02
C LYS A 145 -9.70 17.85 19.52
N SER A 146 -10.66 17.49 18.68
CA SER A 146 -12.11 17.51 19.00
C SER A 146 -12.74 16.11 19.03
N ILE A 147 -11.95 15.05 19.11
CA ILE A 147 -12.45 13.67 19.03
C ILE A 147 -12.47 12.91 20.37
N ASP A 148 -12.12 13.56 21.47
CA ASP A 148 -12.22 12.95 22.80
C ASP A 148 -13.64 12.44 23.06
N GLY A 149 -13.77 11.15 23.45
CA GLY A 149 -15.06 10.47 23.64
C GLY A 149 -15.86 10.19 22.37
N LYS A 150 -15.40 10.59 21.19
CA LYS A 150 -16.08 10.33 19.91
C LYS A 150 -15.71 8.94 19.36
N ARG A 151 -16.69 8.33 18.69
CA ARG A 151 -16.52 7.06 17.99
C ARG A 151 -15.87 7.33 16.63
N ILE A 152 -14.64 6.86 16.46
CA ILE A 152 -13.84 7.11 15.26
C ILE A 152 -13.63 5.81 14.50
N ALA A 153 -14.10 5.75 13.26
CA ALA A 153 -13.74 4.64 12.35
C ALA A 153 -12.33 4.81 11.80
N ALA A 154 -11.62 3.71 11.67
CA ALA A 154 -10.38 3.62 10.91
C ALA A 154 -10.25 2.22 10.28
N GLN A 155 -9.37 2.07 9.29
CA GLN A 155 -9.07 0.74 8.76
C GLN A 155 -8.08 0.01 9.68
N GLN A 156 -8.36 -1.25 9.95
CA GLN A 156 -7.47 -2.14 10.70
C GLN A 156 -6.07 -2.17 10.05
N GLY A 157 -5.01 -2.09 10.85
CA GLY A 157 -3.62 -2.11 10.36
C GLY A 157 -3.18 -0.87 9.58
N SER A 158 -4.00 0.19 9.53
CA SER A 158 -3.64 1.47 8.92
C SER A 158 -2.76 2.33 9.84
N THR A 159 -2.01 3.26 9.23
CA THR A 159 -1.30 4.33 9.96
C THR A 159 -2.28 5.20 10.73
N ASN A 160 -3.45 5.47 10.15
CA ASN A 160 -4.51 6.27 10.76
C ASN A 160 -5.00 5.65 12.09
N ALA A 161 -5.30 4.35 12.12
CA ALA A 161 -5.71 3.66 13.35
C ALA A 161 -4.63 3.75 14.44
N ARG A 162 -3.35 3.54 14.08
CA ARG A 162 -2.23 3.69 15.00
C ARG A 162 -2.12 5.10 15.56
N ILE A 163 -2.22 6.12 14.71
CA ILE A 163 -2.09 7.53 15.10
C ILE A 163 -3.23 7.94 16.05
N ILE A 164 -4.46 7.49 15.83
CA ILE A 164 -5.57 7.77 16.75
C ILE A 164 -5.28 7.17 18.14
N ARG A 165 -4.78 5.92 18.23
CA ARG A 165 -4.40 5.33 19.51
C ARG A 165 -3.31 6.10 20.24
N GLU A 166 -2.33 6.63 19.48
CA GLU A 166 -1.19 7.35 20.05
C GLU A 166 -1.53 8.79 20.44
N LYS A 167 -2.24 9.52 19.57
CA LYS A 167 -2.46 10.97 19.73
C LYS A 167 -3.81 11.35 20.36
N ALA A 168 -4.78 10.44 20.33
CA ALA A 168 -6.12 10.68 20.86
C ALA A 168 -6.65 9.46 21.63
N PRO A 169 -5.97 9.02 22.71
CA PRO A 169 -6.31 7.79 23.44
C PRO A 169 -7.68 7.82 24.11
N LYS A 170 -8.30 9.00 24.25
CA LYS A 170 -9.68 9.14 24.76
C LYS A 170 -10.75 8.95 23.70
N ALA A 171 -10.39 8.90 22.42
CA ALA A 171 -11.33 8.59 21.35
C ALA A 171 -11.71 7.10 21.38
N VAL A 172 -12.94 6.78 21.04
CA VAL A 172 -13.42 5.39 20.92
C VAL A 172 -13.15 4.91 19.51
N LEU A 173 -11.96 4.33 19.31
CA LEU A 173 -11.55 3.80 17.99
C LEU A 173 -12.32 2.52 17.67
N ARG A 174 -12.91 2.48 16.46
CA ARG A 174 -13.53 1.29 15.85
C ARG A 174 -12.83 0.97 14.56
N GLU A 175 -12.31 -0.23 14.45
CA GLU A 175 -11.55 -0.66 13.29
C GLU A 175 -12.39 -1.54 12.38
N PHE A 176 -12.24 -1.30 11.08
CA PHE A 176 -12.95 -1.98 10.00
C PHE A 176 -11.95 -2.63 9.04
N PRO A 177 -12.31 -3.73 8.38
CA PRO A 177 -11.39 -4.46 7.50
C PRO A 177 -10.97 -3.65 6.28
N ASP A 178 -11.85 -2.81 5.77
CA ASP A 178 -11.64 -2.04 4.55
C ASP A 178 -12.29 -0.64 4.60
N GLN A 179 -12.06 0.14 3.57
CA GLN A 179 -12.55 1.49 3.44
C GLN A 179 -14.08 1.56 3.22
N PRO A 180 -14.70 0.73 2.38
CA PRO A 180 -16.15 0.68 2.24
C PRO A 180 -16.87 0.40 3.56
N ALA A 181 -16.41 -0.59 4.34
CA ALA A 181 -17.02 -0.92 5.63
C ALA A 181 -16.92 0.23 6.65
N ALA A 182 -15.75 0.89 6.73
CA ALA A 182 -15.56 2.05 7.61
C ALA A 182 -16.48 3.22 7.21
N PHE A 183 -16.60 3.49 5.91
CA PHE A 183 -17.49 4.54 5.41
C PHE A 183 -18.97 4.19 5.65
N GLN A 184 -19.37 2.95 5.43
CA GLN A 184 -20.73 2.49 5.70
C GLN A 184 -21.11 2.65 7.18
N ALA A 185 -20.19 2.38 8.10
CA ALA A 185 -20.41 2.61 9.53
C ALA A 185 -20.65 4.11 9.85
N LEU A 186 -19.94 5.02 9.13
CA LEU A 186 -20.19 6.46 9.24
C LEU A 186 -21.58 6.84 8.68
N VAL A 187 -21.95 6.31 7.51
CA VAL A 187 -23.26 6.55 6.89
C VAL A 187 -24.40 6.12 7.81
N GLN A 188 -24.25 4.98 8.49
CA GLN A 188 -25.24 4.43 9.43
C GLN A 188 -25.22 5.10 10.81
N GLY A 189 -24.33 6.07 11.07
CA GLY A 189 -24.23 6.74 12.37
C GLY A 189 -23.68 5.86 13.49
N GLN A 190 -23.07 4.73 13.15
CA GLN A 190 -22.40 3.85 14.12
C GLN A 190 -21.13 4.49 14.68
N VAL A 191 -20.53 5.42 13.91
CA VAL A 191 -19.37 6.23 14.28
C VAL A 191 -19.64 7.71 14.00
N ASP A 192 -18.92 8.59 14.67
CA ASP A 192 -19.10 10.04 14.58
C ASP A 192 -18.20 10.66 13.50
N ALA A 193 -17.10 10.00 13.17
CA ALA A 193 -16.17 10.37 12.10
C ALA A 193 -15.44 9.13 11.56
N TYR A 194 -14.99 9.22 10.31
CA TYR A 194 -14.07 8.25 9.70
C TYR A 194 -12.73 8.94 9.41
N THR A 195 -11.63 8.39 9.93
CA THR A 195 -10.29 8.88 9.62
C THR A 195 -9.62 8.03 8.55
N ASN A 196 -9.06 8.70 7.57
CA ASN A 196 -8.22 8.14 6.51
C ASN A 196 -7.39 9.30 5.92
N ASP A 197 -6.56 8.99 4.95
CA ASP A 197 -5.80 9.99 4.23
C ASP A 197 -6.74 10.90 3.43
N GLY A 198 -6.54 12.21 3.50
CA GLY A 198 -7.47 13.20 2.99
C GLY A 198 -7.87 13.00 1.53
N ILE A 199 -6.91 12.61 0.68
CA ILE A 199 -7.19 12.31 -0.74
C ILE A 199 -8.11 11.09 -0.90
N GLN A 200 -7.98 10.05 -0.07
CA GLN A 200 -8.87 8.89 -0.10
C GLN A 200 -10.26 9.25 0.41
N LEU A 201 -10.34 10.11 1.44
CA LEU A 201 -11.62 10.64 1.91
C LEU A 201 -12.31 11.48 0.84
N ALA A 202 -11.55 12.27 0.07
CA ALA A 202 -12.07 13.05 -1.06
C ALA A 202 -12.63 12.13 -2.17
N GLY A 203 -11.92 11.06 -2.51
CA GLY A 203 -12.37 10.05 -3.46
C GLY A 203 -13.67 9.37 -3.02
N LEU A 204 -13.76 8.97 -1.73
CA LEU A 204 -14.98 8.40 -1.16
C LEU A 204 -16.14 9.37 -1.18
N LYS A 205 -15.92 10.61 -0.74
CA LYS A 205 -16.93 11.66 -0.76
C LYS A 205 -17.46 11.89 -2.17
N ALA A 206 -16.59 11.96 -3.16
CA ALA A 206 -16.98 12.17 -4.56
C ALA A 206 -17.85 11.03 -5.11
N LYS A 207 -17.65 9.79 -4.65
CA LYS A 207 -18.43 8.61 -5.05
C LYS A 207 -19.65 8.34 -4.16
N ALA A 208 -19.85 9.10 -3.08
CA ALA A 208 -20.99 8.93 -2.19
C ALA A 208 -22.29 9.30 -2.89
N PRO A 209 -23.43 8.64 -2.58
CA PRO A 209 -24.73 8.98 -3.18
C PRO A 209 -25.14 10.45 -3.00
N ASN A 210 -24.76 11.06 -1.88
CA ASN A 210 -25.04 12.46 -1.55
C ASN A 210 -23.76 13.15 -1.06
N PRO A 211 -22.82 13.55 -1.96
CA PRO A 211 -21.53 14.12 -1.56
C PRO A 211 -21.62 15.37 -0.70
N ALA A 212 -22.68 16.18 -0.89
CA ALA A 212 -22.92 17.42 -0.15
C ALA A 212 -23.24 17.22 1.34
N GLN A 213 -23.58 15.98 1.77
CA GLN A 213 -23.82 15.65 3.18
C GLN A 213 -22.51 15.44 3.97
N TRP A 214 -21.38 15.34 3.29
CA TRP A 214 -20.09 14.97 3.90
C TRP A 214 -19.13 16.14 3.84
N GLU A 215 -18.32 16.28 4.89
CA GLU A 215 -17.24 17.26 4.98
C GLU A 215 -15.95 16.55 5.38
N ILE A 216 -14.84 16.95 4.76
CA ILE A 216 -13.49 16.59 5.21
C ILE A 216 -13.06 17.75 6.11
N VAL A 217 -12.67 17.43 7.34
CA VAL A 217 -12.38 18.43 8.37
C VAL A 217 -11.03 18.21 9.04
N GLY A 218 -10.48 19.31 9.55
CA GLY A 218 -9.20 19.38 10.22
C GLY A 218 -8.02 19.48 9.26
N ASP A 219 -6.89 19.99 9.77
CA ASP A 219 -5.62 19.98 9.08
C ASP A 219 -5.07 18.55 9.01
N PHE A 220 -4.10 18.31 8.14
CA PHE A 220 -3.35 17.08 8.15
C PHE A 220 -2.66 16.86 9.49
N PHE A 221 -2.98 15.76 10.17
CA PHE A 221 -2.37 15.42 11.46
C PHE A 221 -1.32 14.31 11.34
N SER A 222 -1.02 13.86 10.11
CA SER A 222 0.09 12.98 9.77
C SER A 222 0.72 13.36 8.45
N TYR A 223 1.86 12.71 8.15
CA TYR A 223 2.53 12.73 6.85
C TYR A 223 2.50 11.31 6.29
N GLU A 224 1.89 11.15 5.14
CA GLU A 224 1.62 9.87 4.51
C GLU A 224 2.22 9.80 3.09
N PRO A 225 3.54 9.54 2.96
CA PRO A 225 4.17 9.31 1.67
C PRO A 225 3.82 7.90 1.17
N TYR A 226 3.25 7.80 -0.03
CA TYR A 226 2.94 6.51 -0.63
C TYR A 226 4.11 5.99 -1.46
N GLY A 227 4.49 4.74 -1.21
CA GLY A 227 5.41 3.97 -2.02
C GLY A 227 4.79 2.63 -2.43
N MET A 228 5.27 2.08 -3.53
CA MET A 228 5.00 0.69 -3.87
C MET A 228 5.87 -0.19 -2.97
N ALA A 229 5.26 -1.17 -2.30
CA ALA A 229 6.02 -2.07 -1.42
C ALA A 229 6.33 -3.39 -2.12
N MET A 230 7.49 -3.94 -1.83
CA MET A 230 8.00 -5.20 -2.34
C MET A 230 8.71 -5.99 -1.24
N ARG A 231 9.10 -7.22 -1.51
CA ARG A 231 9.79 -8.06 -0.53
C ARG A 231 11.07 -7.38 -0.04
N LYS A 232 11.36 -7.56 1.24
CA LYS A 232 12.57 -7.05 1.88
C LYS A 232 13.81 -7.65 1.23
N GLY A 233 14.78 -6.79 0.91
CA GLY A 233 16.07 -7.21 0.36
C GLY A 233 16.08 -7.52 -1.14
N ASP A 234 14.97 -7.36 -1.85
CA ASP A 234 14.88 -7.58 -3.30
C ASP A 234 15.34 -6.32 -4.06
N ALA A 235 16.64 -6.03 -3.96
CA ALA A 235 17.24 -4.80 -4.48
C ALA A 235 17.12 -4.66 -5.99
N ASP A 236 17.31 -5.77 -6.73
CA ASP A 236 17.25 -5.75 -8.20
C ASP A 236 15.84 -5.43 -8.69
N PHE A 237 14.82 -6.06 -8.11
CA PHE A 237 13.44 -5.74 -8.45
C PHE A 237 13.08 -4.30 -8.06
N ARG A 238 13.50 -3.85 -6.86
CA ARG A 238 13.29 -2.47 -6.41
C ARG A 238 13.93 -1.46 -7.36
N ASN A 239 15.13 -1.72 -7.84
CA ASN A 239 15.83 -0.83 -8.77
C ASN A 239 15.08 -0.70 -10.10
N ILE A 240 14.46 -1.77 -10.60
CA ILE A 240 13.66 -1.72 -11.82
C ILE A 240 12.36 -0.94 -11.60
N VAL A 241 11.67 -1.17 -10.47
CA VAL A 241 10.46 -0.43 -10.11
C VAL A 241 10.76 1.06 -9.99
N ASN A 242 11.84 1.42 -9.28
CA ASN A 242 12.29 2.81 -9.16
C ASN A 242 12.70 3.40 -10.50
N GLY A 243 13.44 2.65 -11.32
CA GLY A 243 13.85 3.07 -12.65
C GLY A 243 12.65 3.44 -13.52
N GLY A 244 11.63 2.58 -13.55
CA GLY A 244 10.40 2.86 -14.29
C GLY A 244 9.68 4.12 -13.81
N LEU A 245 9.58 4.32 -12.49
CA LEU A 245 8.97 5.53 -11.92
C LEU A 245 9.80 6.79 -12.23
N MET A 246 11.13 6.72 -12.09
CA MET A 246 12.03 7.84 -12.37
C MET A 246 12.03 8.21 -13.86
N ASP A 247 12.10 7.22 -14.77
CA ASP A 247 11.98 7.44 -16.21
C ASP A 247 10.63 8.09 -16.58
N GLY A 248 9.55 7.68 -15.89
CA GLY A 248 8.24 8.29 -16.05
C GLY A 248 8.18 9.74 -15.57
N ILE A 249 8.85 10.08 -14.46
CA ILE A 249 8.95 11.46 -13.96
C ILE A 249 9.79 12.32 -14.92
N GLU A 250 10.95 11.81 -15.36
CA GLU A 250 11.88 12.50 -16.26
C GLU A 250 11.25 12.79 -17.62
N SER A 251 10.56 11.81 -18.21
CA SER A 251 9.87 11.96 -19.51
C SER A 251 8.58 12.78 -19.44
N GLY A 252 8.07 13.05 -18.23
CA GLY A 252 6.78 13.71 -18.04
C GLY A 252 5.57 12.75 -18.00
N LYS A 253 5.74 11.47 -18.36
CA LYS A 253 4.65 10.48 -18.41
C LYS A 253 3.96 10.27 -17.05
N PHE A 254 4.70 10.33 -15.96
CA PHE A 254 4.15 10.31 -14.61
C PHE A 254 3.13 11.44 -14.39
N PHE A 255 3.45 12.64 -14.87
CA PHE A 255 2.56 13.80 -14.72
C PHE A 255 1.34 13.72 -15.63
N GLU A 256 1.45 13.12 -16.81
CA GLU A 256 0.28 12.83 -17.67
C GLU A 256 -0.69 11.86 -16.96
N ILE A 257 -0.17 10.79 -16.34
CA ILE A 257 -0.98 9.85 -15.55
C ILE A 257 -1.60 10.57 -14.34
N TYR A 258 -0.85 11.47 -13.68
CA TYR A 258 -1.39 12.27 -12.59
C TYR A 258 -2.55 13.16 -13.06
N GLU A 259 -2.37 13.89 -14.18
CA GLU A 259 -3.42 14.75 -14.75
C GLU A 259 -4.67 13.97 -15.17
N LYS A 260 -4.52 12.75 -15.67
CA LYS A 260 -5.65 11.86 -16.00
C LYS A 260 -6.56 11.61 -14.79
N TRP A 261 -5.99 11.46 -13.59
CA TRP A 261 -6.74 11.12 -12.37
C TRP A 261 -7.08 12.32 -11.51
N PHE A 262 -6.17 13.29 -11.41
CA PHE A 262 -6.21 14.41 -10.47
C PHE A 262 -6.23 15.79 -11.15
N GLY A 263 -6.11 15.86 -12.45
CA GLY A 263 -6.21 17.12 -13.20
C GLY A 263 -7.61 17.71 -13.16
N ALA A 264 -7.77 18.91 -13.68
CA ALA A 264 -9.04 19.65 -13.68
C ALA A 264 -10.23 18.89 -14.31
N LYS A 265 -9.94 17.99 -15.26
CA LYS A 265 -10.92 17.09 -15.91
C LYS A 265 -10.79 15.65 -15.46
N GLY A 266 -9.94 15.38 -14.46
CA GLY A 266 -9.72 14.04 -13.91
C GLY A 266 -10.88 13.57 -13.05
N GLU A 267 -10.78 12.32 -12.60
CA GLU A 267 -11.85 11.71 -11.79
C GLU A 267 -12.03 12.41 -10.44
N LEU A 268 -10.94 12.92 -9.85
CA LEU A 268 -10.95 13.71 -8.61
C LEU A 268 -10.03 14.91 -8.80
N PRO A 269 -10.54 16.10 -9.14
CA PRO A 269 -9.70 17.29 -9.26
C PRO A 269 -8.90 17.56 -7.98
N TYR A 270 -7.60 17.36 -8.06
CA TYR A 270 -6.64 17.57 -6.97
C TYR A 270 -5.29 17.98 -7.58
N PRO A 271 -5.16 19.24 -8.04
CA PRO A 271 -3.98 19.70 -8.77
C PRO A 271 -2.72 19.58 -7.90
N MET A 272 -1.64 19.11 -8.51
CA MET A 272 -0.38 18.93 -7.83
C MET A 272 0.23 20.29 -7.45
N ALA A 273 0.45 20.51 -6.15
CA ALA A 273 1.16 21.68 -5.68
C ALA A 273 2.60 21.71 -6.23
N SER A 274 3.14 22.91 -6.52
CA SER A 274 4.48 23.08 -7.08
C SER A 274 5.57 22.43 -6.22
N GLN A 275 5.44 22.50 -4.90
CA GLN A 275 6.36 21.86 -3.94
C GLN A 275 6.35 20.33 -4.08
N VAL A 276 5.19 19.73 -4.28
CA VAL A 276 5.07 18.28 -4.51
C VAL A 276 5.68 17.90 -5.85
N ARG A 277 5.44 18.71 -6.90
CA ARG A 277 6.07 18.49 -8.21
C ARG A 277 7.60 18.57 -8.11
N SER A 278 8.13 19.56 -7.43
CA SER A 278 9.58 19.68 -7.19
C SER A 278 10.12 18.49 -6.41
N PHE A 279 9.41 18.04 -5.39
CA PHE A 279 9.79 16.84 -4.63
C PHE A 279 9.83 15.59 -5.53
N MET A 280 8.87 15.39 -6.45
CA MET A 280 8.91 14.27 -7.39
C MET A 280 10.15 14.33 -8.30
N LEU A 281 10.48 15.51 -8.83
CA LEU A 281 11.66 15.71 -9.68
C LEU A 281 12.97 15.46 -8.93
N LEU A 282 13.07 15.82 -7.65
CA LEU A 282 14.28 15.61 -6.82
C LEU A 282 14.56 14.13 -6.50
N GLN A 283 13.61 13.23 -6.72
CA GLN A 283 13.82 11.79 -6.55
C GLN A 283 14.48 11.12 -7.76
N VAL A 284 14.54 11.81 -8.89
CA VAL A 284 15.17 11.28 -10.10
C VAL A 284 16.68 11.35 -9.93
N VAL A 285 17.35 10.20 -10.06
CA VAL A 285 18.81 10.12 -10.11
C VAL A 285 19.26 10.00 -11.57
N PRO A 286 20.37 10.66 -11.97
CA PRO A 286 20.90 10.56 -13.32
C PRO A 286 21.18 9.10 -13.73
N LYS A 287 21.07 8.82 -15.03
CA LYS A 287 21.42 7.52 -15.64
C LYS A 287 22.92 7.31 -15.67
#